data_56f66487b450dd7e0c769a9b8f452689
#
_entry.id   56f66487b450dd7e0c769a9b8f452689
#
_cell.length_a   1.000
_cell.length_b   1.000
_cell.length_c   1.000
_cell.angle_alpha   90.00
_cell.angle_beta   90.00
_cell.angle_gamma   90.00
#
_symmetry.space_group_name_H-M   'P 1'
#
loop_
_entity.id
_entity.type
_entity.pdbx_description
1 polymer ?
#
loop_
_entity_poly.entity_id
_entity_poly.type
_entity_poly.pdbx_seq_one_letter_code
_entity_poly.pdbx_strand_id
1 'polypeptide(L)'
;MFRTARRTRRVAALVVAAALLSALAPAIPAAAEPARPKPTIVLVHGAWADTSSWDGEVTALRQRGYPVRAVANPLQNLTTDAESVADFLKSIDGPVVLVGHSYGGSVITDAAEGIPEVKALVYVDAAAPDVGETNGSLSGSDSVLNERPADELFDKVAYPGAPPGAVNLYLKEDIFSRHFGDDLPTDMAHRLWATQRAASTAAFDTPSRYAAWKTIPSWYFISTGDQIITPTSERAMAARAKSTVTEFDGGSHLTLISHPDAVTAVILAAADSVAS
;
A
#
# COMPACT_ATOMS: atom_id res chain seq x y z
N MET A 1 -65.31 -21.83 -93.10
CA MET A 1 -64.49 -22.92 -92.59
C MET A 1 -63.03 -22.46 -92.58
N PHE A 2 -62.52 -21.86 -91.53
CA PHE A 2 -61.15 -21.42 -91.50
C PHE A 2 -60.48 -21.96 -90.20
N ARG A 3 -59.44 -22.75 -90.39
CA ARG A 3 -58.60 -23.29 -89.36
C ARG A 3 -57.52 -22.25 -89.02
N THR A 4 -57.50 -21.75 -87.83
CA THR A 4 -56.46 -20.87 -87.34
C THR A 4 -55.39 -21.71 -86.60
N ALA A 5 -54.15 -21.67 -87.11
CA ALA A 5 -52.97 -22.30 -86.49
C ALA A 5 -52.40 -21.42 -85.39
N ARG A 6 -52.31 -21.95 -84.20
CA ARG A 6 -51.61 -21.30 -83.08
C ARG A 6 -50.09 -21.55 -83.15
N ARG A 7 -49.31 -20.50 -83.38
CA ARG A 7 -47.85 -20.51 -83.22
C ARG A 7 -47.48 -20.35 -81.76
N THR A 8 -46.89 -21.37 -81.16
CA THR A 8 -46.25 -21.31 -79.86
C THR A 8 -44.87 -20.66 -79.97
N ARG A 9 -44.67 -19.49 -79.35
CA ARG A 9 -43.37 -18.88 -79.16
C ARG A 9 -42.73 -19.47 -77.91
N ARG A 10 -41.59 -20.15 -78.08
CA ARG A 10 -40.73 -20.58 -77.00
C ARG A 10 -39.89 -19.37 -76.57
N VAL A 11 -40.09 -18.87 -75.36
CA VAL A 11 -39.22 -17.88 -74.66
C VAL A 11 -38.09 -18.64 -74.02
N ALA A 12 -36.89 -18.43 -74.51
CA ALA A 12 -35.67 -18.93 -73.85
C ALA A 12 -35.34 -18.01 -72.65
N ALA A 13 -35.43 -18.54 -71.45
CA ALA A 13 -34.97 -17.84 -70.25
C ALA A 13 -33.45 -17.98 -70.12
N LEU A 14 -32.74 -16.87 -70.25
CA LEU A 14 -31.33 -16.77 -69.93
C LEU A 14 -31.21 -16.67 -68.37
N VAL A 15 -30.65 -17.68 -67.75
CA VAL A 15 -30.27 -17.64 -66.36
C VAL A 15 -28.87 -17.02 -66.27
N VAL A 16 -28.78 -15.78 -65.81
CA VAL A 16 -27.50 -15.14 -65.48
C VAL A 16 -27.13 -15.56 -64.06
N ALA A 17 -26.13 -16.43 -63.89
CA ALA A 17 -25.54 -16.79 -62.63
C ALA A 17 -24.56 -15.67 -62.19
N ALA A 18 -24.95 -14.81 -61.25
CA ALA A 18 -24.07 -13.86 -60.63
C ALA A 18 -23.23 -14.59 -59.56
N ALA A 19 -21.96 -14.83 -59.83
CA ALA A 19 -21.00 -15.34 -58.90
C ALA A 19 -20.64 -14.23 -57.90
N LEU A 20 -21.13 -14.33 -56.64
CA LEU A 20 -20.71 -13.51 -55.53
C LEU A 20 -19.29 -13.96 -55.08
N LEU A 21 -18.25 -13.28 -55.56
CA LEU A 21 -16.94 -13.35 -54.95
C LEU A 21 -16.98 -12.59 -53.60
N SER A 22 -17.19 -13.31 -52.51
CA SER A 22 -16.95 -12.78 -51.18
C SER A 22 -15.44 -12.64 -50.95
N ALA A 23 -14.92 -11.44 -51.10
CA ALA A 23 -13.53 -11.14 -50.73
C ALA A 23 -13.38 -11.29 -49.20
N LEU A 24 -12.73 -12.38 -48.75
CA LEU A 24 -12.20 -12.46 -47.37
C LEU A 24 -11.10 -11.40 -47.25
N ALA A 25 -11.44 -10.24 -46.72
CA ALA A 25 -10.42 -9.30 -46.25
C ALA A 25 -9.68 -9.95 -45.08
N PRO A 26 -8.34 -9.99 -45.08
CA PRO A 26 -7.59 -10.49 -43.91
C PRO A 26 -7.93 -9.58 -42.73
N ALA A 27 -8.41 -10.18 -41.64
CA ALA A 27 -8.56 -9.48 -40.35
C ALA A 27 -7.17 -9.01 -39.92
N ILE A 28 -6.92 -7.71 -39.96
CA ILE A 28 -5.73 -7.10 -39.38
C ILE A 28 -5.88 -7.34 -37.87
N PRO A 29 -4.96 -8.07 -37.20
CA PRO A 29 -5.01 -8.21 -35.76
C PRO A 29 -4.96 -6.80 -35.15
N ALA A 30 -5.95 -6.47 -34.32
CA ALA A 30 -5.94 -5.22 -33.56
C ALA A 30 -4.60 -5.18 -32.82
N ALA A 31 -3.82 -4.13 -33.05
CA ALA A 31 -2.59 -3.91 -32.32
C ALA A 31 -2.98 -3.91 -30.84
N ALA A 32 -2.37 -4.80 -30.04
CA ALA A 32 -2.57 -4.79 -28.59
C ALA A 32 -2.23 -3.38 -28.11
N GLU A 33 -3.16 -2.74 -27.38
CA GLU A 33 -2.85 -1.47 -26.75
C GLU A 33 -1.56 -1.64 -25.94
N PRO A 34 -0.64 -0.67 -26.00
CA PRO A 34 0.57 -0.75 -25.20
C PRO A 34 0.14 -0.86 -23.73
N ALA A 35 0.61 -1.91 -23.05
CA ALA A 35 0.32 -2.12 -21.64
C ALA A 35 0.66 -0.83 -20.88
N ARG A 36 -0.29 -0.33 -20.09
CA ARG A 36 -0.06 0.85 -19.26
C ARG A 36 1.16 0.60 -18.36
N PRO A 37 2.03 1.59 -18.16
CA PRO A 37 3.18 1.41 -17.29
C PRO A 37 2.69 1.08 -15.87
N LYS A 38 3.33 0.08 -15.26
CA LYS A 38 3.04 -0.29 -13.87
C LYS A 38 3.33 0.89 -12.94
N PRO A 39 2.51 1.11 -11.89
CA PRO A 39 2.79 2.14 -10.91
C PRO A 39 4.11 1.86 -10.18
N THR A 40 4.79 2.92 -9.75
CA THR A 40 5.89 2.79 -8.80
C THR A 40 5.33 2.53 -7.41
N ILE A 41 5.86 1.50 -6.73
CA ILE A 41 5.48 1.17 -5.36
C ILE A 41 6.52 1.81 -4.43
N VAL A 42 6.06 2.70 -3.55
CA VAL A 42 6.88 3.38 -2.55
C VAL A 42 6.52 2.86 -1.17
N LEU A 43 7.51 2.35 -0.43
CA LEU A 43 7.37 1.68 0.86
C LEU A 43 7.99 2.55 1.96
N VAL A 44 7.21 2.87 3.00
CA VAL A 44 7.61 3.72 4.12
C VAL A 44 7.52 2.91 5.42
N HIS A 45 8.67 2.67 6.05
CA HIS A 45 8.77 1.90 7.29
C HIS A 45 8.24 2.65 8.51
N GLY A 46 7.90 1.92 9.56
CA GLY A 46 7.47 2.45 10.85
C GLY A 46 8.61 2.76 11.82
N ALA A 47 8.24 3.06 13.07
CA ALA A 47 9.17 3.26 14.16
C ALA A 47 9.91 1.96 14.48
N TRP A 48 11.09 2.06 15.06
CA TRP A 48 11.96 0.96 15.50
C TRP A 48 12.34 -0.02 14.37
N ALA A 49 12.11 0.39 13.12
CA ALA A 49 12.41 -0.34 11.91
C ALA A 49 13.19 0.54 10.91
N ASP A 50 13.57 -0.01 9.78
CA ASP A 50 14.18 0.71 8.66
C ASP A 50 13.73 0.12 7.31
N THR A 51 14.35 0.57 6.22
CA THR A 51 14.00 0.13 4.86
C THR A 51 14.18 -1.37 4.63
N SER A 52 15.01 -2.07 5.41
CA SER A 52 15.24 -3.52 5.25
C SER A 52 14.05 -4.35 5.74
N SER A 53 13.15 -3.78 6.54
CA SER A 53 11.90 -4.44 6.92
C SER A 53 11.01 -4.79 5.72
N TRP A 54 11.24 -4.14 4.58
CA TRP A 54 10.54 -4.36 3.31
C TRP A 54 11.27 -5.30 2.32
N ASP A 55 12.35 -5.98 2.72
CA ASP A 55 13.17 -6.77 1.80
C ASP A 55 12.38 -7.88 1.08
N GLY A 56 11.41 -8.48 1.77
CA GLY A 56 10.52 -9.50 1.21
C GLY A 56 9.65 -8.94 0.09
N GLU A 57 8.93 -7.86 0.37
CA GLU A 57 8.04 -7.17 -0.58
C GLU A 57 8.82 -6.58 -1.76
N VAL A 58 9.97 -5.93 -1.49
CA VAL A 58 10.85 -5.41 -2.56
C VAL A 58 11.24 -6.52 -3.51
N THR A 59 11.65 -7.67 -2.99
CA THR A 59 12.03 -8.84 -3.79
C THR A 59 10.85 -9.34 -4.61
N ALA A 60 9.71 -9.60 -3.96
CA ALA A 60 8.52 -10.16 -4.60
C ALA A 60 7.91 -9.24 -5.66
N LEU A 61 7.85 -7.95 -5.40
CA LEU A 61 7.29 -6.96 -6.33
C LEU A 61 8.21 -6.72 -7.53
N ARG A 62 9.53 -6.66 -7.31
CA ARG A 62 10.51 -6.52 -8.41
C ARG A 62 10.51 -7.73 -9.33
N GLN A 63 10.38 -8.96 -8.79
CA GLN A 63 10.24 -10.18 -9.61
C GLN A 63 8.98 -10.13 -10.49
N ARG A 64 7.95 -9.40 -10.06
CA ARG A 64 6.72 -9.16 -10.84
C ARG A 64 6.83 -7.95 -11.78
N GLY A 65 8.02 -7.32 -11.86
CA GLY A 65 8.32 -6.23 -12.78
C GLY A 65 7.74 -4.86 -12.37
N TYR A 66 7.46 -4.64 -11.09
CA TYR A 66 7.11 -3.31 -10.57
C TYR A 66 8.38 -2.50 -10.27
N PRO A 67 8.42 -1.19 -10.58
CA PRO A 67 9.37 -0.27 -9.97
C PRO A 67 9.08 -0.18 -8.47
N VAL A 68 10.08 -0.41 -7.60
CA VAL A 68 9.92 -0.40 -6.14
C VAL A 68 11.00 0.44 -5.49
N ARG A 69 10.62 1.27 -4.52
CA ARG A 69 11.53 2.11 -3.74
C ARG A 69 11.11 2.05 -2.26
N ALA A 70 12.01 1.62 -1.39
CA ALA A 70 11.86 1.78 0.06
C ALA A 70 12.54 3.10 0.47
N VAL A 71 11.80 3.96 1.18
CA VAL A 71 12.24 5.30 1.56
C VAL A 71 12.59 5.33 3.04
N ALA A 72 13.74 5.88 3.37
CA ALA A 72 14.14 6.08 4.75
C ALA A 72 13.24 7.15 5.40
N ASN A 73 12.54 6.73 6.46
CA ASN A 73 11.72 7.60 7.29
C ASN A 73 12.59 8.17 8.43
N PRO A 74 12.69 9.50 8.62
CA PRO A 74 13.55 10.08 9.65
C PRO A 74 13.18 9.74 11.09
N LEU A 75 11.90 9.47 11.40
CA LEU A 75 11.36 9.12 12.72
C LEU A 75 11.55 10.22 13.77
N GLN A 76 11.50 11.49 13.36
CA GLN A 76 11.81 12.63 14.24
C GLN A 76 10.59 13.49 14.56
N ASN A 77 9.73 13.75 13.57
CA ASN A 77 8.51 14.57 13.72
C ASN A 77 7.61 14.33 12.53
N LEU A 78 6.31 14.07 12.75
CA LEU A 78 5.39 13.70 11.68
C LEU A 78 5.38 14.71 10.52
N THR A 79 5.43 16.01 10.83
CA THR A 79 5.44 17.06 9.81
C THR A 79 6.65 16.95 8.90
N THR A 80 7.86 16.92 9.48
CA THR A 80 9.11 16.89 8.69
C THR A 80 9.34 15.54 8.03
N ASP A 81 8.90 14.46 8.65
CA ASP A 81 9.00 13.11 8.10
C ASP A 81 8.10 12.97 6.87
N ALA A 82 6.86 13.47 6.96
CA ALA A 82 5.94 13.52 5.82
C ALA A 82 6.45 14.43 4.68
N GLU A 83 6.99 15.60 5.01
CA GLU A 83 7.60 16.51 4.02
C GLU A 83 8.78 15.83 3.29
N SER A 84 9.60 15.09 4.01
CA SER A 84 10.72 14.31 3.46
C SER A 84 10.26 13.26 2.45
N VAL A 85 9.18 12.53 2.79
CA VAL A 85 8.57 11.54 1.89
C VAL A 85 7.87 12.23 0.71
N ALA A 86 7.16 13.35 0.94
CA ALA A 86 6.52 14.12 -0.11
C ALA A 86 7.53 14.64 -1.14
N ASP A 87 8.69 15.14 -0.70
CA ASP A 87 9.76 15.60 -1.60
C ASP A 87 10.35 14.43 -2.41
N PHE A 88 10.46 13.25 -1.81
CA PHE A 88 10.84 12.05 -2.55
C PHE A 88 9.79 11.68 -3.61
N LEU A 89 8.49 11.73 -3.27
CA LEU A 89 7.42 11.41 -4.22
C LEU A 89 7.41 12.32 -5.43
N LYS A 90 7.70 13.62 -5.27
CA LYS A 90 7.82 14.61 -6.37
C LYS A 90 8.93 14.28 -7.37
N SER A 91 9.89 13.40 -7.00
CA SER A 91 10.96 12.94 -7.89
C SER A 91 10.58 11.73 -8.75
N ILE A 92 9.34 11.23 -8.62
CA ILE A 92 8.88 10.04 -9.32
C ILE A 92 7.91 10.47 -10.43
N ASP A 93 8.21 10.05 -11.65
CA ASP A 93 7.30 10.22 -12.78
C ASP A 93 6.26 9.09 -12.82
N GLY A 94 5.00 9.45 -13.08
CA GLY A 94 3.91 8.50 -13.27
C GLY A 94 3.21 8.06 -11.97
N PRO A 95 2.28 7.09 -12.05
CA PRO A 95 1.43 6.72 -10.94
C PRO A 95 2.20 6.01 -9.80
N VAL A 96 1.82 6.32 -8.57
CA VAL A 96 2.42 5.78 -7.34
C VAL A 96 1.37 5.05 -6.51
N VAL A 97 1.74 3.87 -5.99
CA VAL A 97 1.10 3.21 -4.85
C VAL A 97 1.99 3.45 -3.64
N LEU A 98 1.47 4.17 -2.65
CA LEU A 98 2.21 4.56 -1.47
C LEU A 98 1.82 3.68 -0.29
N VAL A 99 2.78 2.97 0.29
CA VAL A 99 2.58 1.96 1.32
C VAL A 99 3.25 2.40 2.61
N GLY A 100 2.54 2.35 3.73
CA GLY A 100 3.07 2.68 5.05
C GLY A 100 2.83 1.57 6.06
N HIS A 101 3.89 1.20 6.80
CA HIS A 101 3.81 0.30 7.94
C HIS A 101 3.81 1.12 9.23
N SER A 102 2.94 0.77 10.18
CA SER A 102 2.97 1.35 11.53
C SER A 102 2.90 2.89 11.51
N TYR A 103 3.84 3.58 12.14
CA TYR A 103 4.01 5.04 12.06
C TYR A 103 4.16 5.54 10.60
N GLY A 104 4.70 4.73 9.71
CA GLY A 104 4.75 5.03 8.29
C GLY A 104 3.38 5.28 7.67
N GLY A 105 2.31 4.72 8.24
CA GLY A 105 0.92 5.01 7.85
C GLY A 105 0.52 6.46 8.13
N SER A 106 0.89 7.01 9.29
CA SER A 106 0.70 8.45 9.58
C SER A 106 1.51 9.31 8.62
N VAL A 107 2.75 8.91 8.31
CA VAL A 107 3.61 9.63 7.36
C VAL A 107 3.02 9.67 5.96
N ILE A 108 2.54 8.52 5.43
CA ILE A 108 1.94 8.49 4.09
C ILE A 108 0.62 9.25 4.01
N THR A 109 -0.12 9.30 5.11
CA THR A 109 -1.38 10.06 5.21
C THR A 109 -1.16 11.56 4.99
N ASP A 110 -0.10 12.10 5.59
CA ASP A 110 0.25 13.51 5.41
C ASP A 110 1.02 13.75 4.10
N ALA A 111 1.96 12.86 3.75
CA ALA A 111 2.84 13.03 2.60
C ALA A 111 2.12 12.98 1.24
N ALA A 112 0.99 12.27 1.15
CA ALA A 112 0.25 12.13 -0.10
C ALA A 112 -0.58 13.36 -0.46
N GLU A 113 -0.79 14.29 0.47
CA GLU A 113 -1.61 15.48 0.23
C GLU A 113 -1.01 16.35 -0.87
N GLY A 114 -1.85 16.68 -1.86
CA GLY A 114 -1.46 17.54 -2.98
C GLY A 114 -0.49 16.91 -3.98
N ILE A 115 -0.25 15.58 -3.92
CA ILE A 115 0.59 14.86 -4.88
C ILE A 115 -0.29 14.01 -5.81
N PRO A 116 -0.59 14.49 -7.00
CA PRO A 116 -1.54 13.85 -7.91
C PRO A 116 -1.05 12.51 -8.46
N GLU A 117 0.25 12.21 -8.38
CA GLU A 117 0.85 10.93 -8.78
C GLU A 117 0.45 9.80 -7.83
N VAL A 118 0.16 10.07 -6.55
CA VAL A 118 -0.29 9.06 -5.59
C VAL A 118 -1.73 8.67 -5.90
N LYS A 119 -1.93 7.43 -6.34
CA LYS A 119 -3.22 6.89 -6.79
C LYS A 119 -3.84 5.91 -5.80
N ALA A 120 -3.05 5.35 -4.91
CA ALA A 120 -3.51 4.42 -3.89
C ALA A 120 -2.64 4.52 -2.63
N LEU A 121 -3.28 4.33 -1.47
CA LEU A 121 -2.62 4.19 -0.17
C LEU A 121 -2.79 2.76 0.32
N VAL A 122 -1.73 2.20 0.89
CA VAL A 122 -1.78 0.89 1.54
C VAL A 122 -1.26 1.03 2.96
N TYR A 123 -2.10 0.71 3.93
CA TYR A 123 -1.77 0.69 5.35
C TYR A 123 -1.49 -0.74 5.76
N VAL A 124 -0.33 -1.01 6.35
CA VAL A 124 0.10 -2.34 6.78
C VAL A 124 0.35 -2.27 8.27
N ASP A 125 -0.54 -2.85 9.07
CA ASP A 125 -0.48 -2.81 10.55
C ASP A 125 -0.17 -1.38 11.04
N ALA A 126 -0.97 -0.38 10.58
CA ALA A 126 -0.54 1.00 10.54
C ALA A 126 -1.59 2.00 11.04
N ALA A 127 -1.14 3.16 11.50
CA ALA A 127 -2.02 4.28 11.83
C ALA A 127 -2.48 5.03 10.57
N ALA A 128 -3.78 5.36 10.51
CA ALA A 128 -4.39 6.18 9.47
C ALA A 128 -5.10 7.39 10.13
N PRO A 129 -4.35 8.41 10.58
CA PRO A 129 -4.91 9.53 11.34
C PRO A 129 -5.89 10.38 10.54
N ASP A 130 -6.87 10.97 11.22
CA ASP A 130 -7.58 12.15 10.75
C ASP A 130 -6.81 13.43 11.16
N VAL A 131 -7.20 14.55 10.58
CA VAL A 131 -6.60 15.85 10.91
C VAL A 131 -6.71 16.12 12.41
N GLY A 132 -5.58 16.42 13.02
CA GLY A 132 -5.46 16.71 14.47
C GLY A 132 -5.24 15.48 15.35
N GLU A 133 -5.37 14.26 14.83
CA GLU A 133 -5.00 13.05 15.57
C GLU A 133 -3.48 12.85 15.57
N THR A 134 -2.96 12.24 16.61
CA THR A 134 -1.54 11.89 16.74
C THR A 134 -1.36 10.39 16.58
N ASN A 135 -0.20 9.95 16.09
CA ASN A 135 0.07 8.52 15.96
C ASN A 135 -0.06 7.79 17.32
N GLY A 136 0.43 8.41 18.40
CA GLY A 136 0.36 7.84 19.74
C GLY A 136 -1.08 7.63 20.24
N SER A 137 -2.06 8.43 19.78
CA SER A 137 -3.47 8.28 20.17
C SER A 137 -4.19 7.13 19.48
N LEU A 138 -3.57 6.51 18.47
CA LEU A 138 -4.21 5.54 17.57
C LEU A 138 -3.77 4.08 17.79
N SER A 139 -2.91 3.82 18.76
CA SER A 139 -2.45 2.44 19.05
C SER A 139 -3.54 1.52 19.61
N GLY A 140 -4.59 2.09 20.20
CA GLY A 140 -5.68 1.34 20.85
C GLY A 140 -5.55 1.32 22.36
N SER A 141 -6.68 1.30 23.08
CA SER A 141 -6.69 1.27 24.55
C SER A 141 -6.16 -0.05 25.14
N ASP A 142 -6.22 -1.10 24.33
CA ASP A 142 -5.73 -2.46 24.59
C ASP A 142 -4.33 -2.72 24.03
N SER A 143 -3.63 -1.67 23.57
CA SER A 143 -2.23 -1.75 23.12
C SER A 143 -1.29 -1.91 24.31
N VAL A 144 -0.26 -2.75 24.18
CA VAL A 144 0.82 -2.87 25.16
C VAL A 144 1.49 -1.51 25.44
N LEU A 145 1.50 -0.61 24.48
CA LEU A 145 2.05 0.74 24.61
C LEU A 145 1.24 1.62 25.59
N ASN A 146 -0.04 1.31 25.81
CA ASN A 146 -0.93 2.04 26.72
C ASN A 146 -1.16 1.32 28.05
N GLU A 147 -0.90 0.00 28.10
CA GLU A 147 -1.12 -0.80 29.30
C GLU A 147 0.03 -0.73 30.30
N ARG A 148 1.22 -0.27 29.87
CA ARG A 148 2.44 -0.24 30.69
C ARG A 148 3.02 1.16 30.83
N PRO A 149 3.70 1.45 31.98
CA PRO A 149 4.49 2.67 32.13
C PRO A 149 5.58 2.77 31.04
N ALA A 150 5.78 3.98 30.51
CA ALA A 150 6.76 4.21 29.44
C ALA A 150 8.20 3.76 29.80
N ASP A 151 8.56 3.79 31.07
CA ASP A 151 9.90 3.36 31.53
C ASP A 151 10.07 1.82 31.54
N GLU A 152 8.96 1.07 31.48
CA GLU A 152 8.97 -0.38 31.25
C GLU A 152 9.07 -0.74 29.78
N LEU A 153 8.62 0.15 28.90
CA LEU A 153 8.57 -0.07 27.44
C LEU A 153 9.84 0.39 26.73
N PHE A 154 10.41 1.53 27.16
CA PHE A 154 11.42 2.24 26.39
C PHE A 154 12.66 2.61 27.19
N ASP A 155 13.80 2.57 26.52
CA ASP A 155 14.98 3.33 26.89
C ASP A 155 14.90 4.70 26.22
N LYS A 156 14.99 5.78 27.04
CA LYS A 156 14.84 7.17 26.61
C LYS A 156 16.21 7.82 26.45
N VAL A 157 16.51 8.32 25.28
CA VAL A 157 17.81 8.90 24.95
C VAL A 157 17.62 10.31 24.38
N ALA A 158 18.30 11.29 24.99
CA ALA A 158 18.32 12.65 24.46
C ALA A 158 19.07 12.69 23.11
N TYR A 159 18.65 13.57 22.21
CA TYR A 159 19.31 13.74 20.92
C TYR A 159 19.50 15.24 20.55
N PRO A 160 20.55 15.59 19.78
CA PRO A 160 20.79 16.96 19.36
C PRO A 160 19.68 17.51 18.48
N GLY A 161 19.27 18.75 18.72
CA GLY A 161 18.19 19.39 17.93
C GLY A 161 16.78 18.96 18.32
N ALA A 162 16.63 18.17 19.38
CA ALA A 162 15.32 17.76 19.89
C ALA A 162 14.46 19.00 20.25
N PRO A 163 13.15 18.99 19.90
CA PRO A 163 12.21 19.93 20.49
C PRO A 163 12.22 19.82 22.04
N PRO A 164 11.85 20.89 22.77
CA PRO A 164 11.81 20.85 24.22
C PRO A 164 10.99 19.66 24.75
N GLY A 165 11.62 18.82 25.57
CA GLY A 165 11.01 17.64 26.18
C GLY A 165 10.99 16.39 25.28
N ALA A 166 11.36 16.47 24.02
CA ALA A 166 11.42 15.31 23.16
C ALA A 166 12.68 14.46 23.42
N VAL A 167 12.51 13.15 23.33
CA VAL A 167 13.56 12.14 23.46
C VAL A 167 13.38 11.07 22.40
N ASN A 168 14.46 10.41 22.03
CA ASN A 168 14.42 9.18 21.25
C ASN A 168 14.01 8.01 22.14
N LEU A 169 13.09 7.20 21.64
CA LEU A 169 12.59 5.97 22.25
C LEU A 169 13.19 4.76 21.54
N TYR A 170 13.81 3.89 22.31
CA TYR A 170 14.20 2.54 21.89
C TYR A 170 13.32 1.55 22.64
N LEU A 171 12.68 0.61 21.94
CA LEU A 171 11.97 -0.48 22.59
C LEU A 171 12.94 -1.34 23.38
N LYS A 172 12.56 -1.74 24.58
CA LYS A 172 13.32 -2.72 25.36
C LYS A 172 13.26 -4.08 24.69
N GLU A 173 14.28 -4.90 24.90
CA GLU A 173 14.46 -6.18 24.20
C GLU A 173 13.30 -7.15 24.43
N ASP A 174 12.81 -7.24 25.66
CA ASP A 174 11.69 -8.11 26.00
C ASP A 174 10.37 -7.62 25.40
N ILE A 175 10.17 -6.30 25.30
CA ILE A 175 9.00 -5.70 24.63
C ILE A 175 9.06 -5.97 23.12
N PHE A 176 10.23 -5.74 22.51
CA PHE A 176 10.42 -6.00 21.09
C PHE A 176 10.14 -7.47 20.74
N SER A 177 10.72 -8.40 21.50
CA SER A 177 10.66 -9.83 21.20
C SER A 177 9.31 -10.47 21.53
N ARG A 178 8.56 -9.92 22.50
CA ARG A 178 7.32 -10.54 23.00
C ARG A 178 6.05 -9.87 22.52
N HIS A 179 6.14 -8.64 22.00
CA HIS A 179 4.96 -7.85 21.66
C HIS A 179 5.06 -7.15 20.29
N PHE A 180 6.29 -6.84 19.83
CA PHE A 180 6.50 -6.15 18.56
C PHE A 180 6.72 -7.12 17.42
N GLY A 181 7.46 -8.22 17.64
CA GLY A 181 7.78 -9.25 16.64
C GLY A 181 7.75 -10.66 17.25
N ASP A 182 6.69 -10.99 17.96
CA ASP A 182 6.54 -12.25 18.71
C ASP A 182 6.27 -13.47 17.81
N ASP A 183 5.93 -13.26 16.53
CA ASP A 183 5.83 -14.29 15.50
C ASP A 183 7.14 -14.53 14.73
N LEU A 184 8.19 -13.76 15.01
CA LEU A 184 9.50 -13.94 14.40
C LEU A 184 10.33 -15.02 15.11
N PRO A 185 11.24 -15.71 14.40
CA PRO A 185 12.27 -16.52 15.06
C PRO A 185 13.07 -15.69 16.06
N THR A 186 13.31 -16.24 17.24
CA THR A 186 13.95 -15.53 18.36
C THR A 186 15.25 -14.81 17.95
N ASP A 187 16.15 -15.49 17.22
CA ASP A 187 17.40 -14.88 16.76
C ASP A 187 17.19 -13.72 15.79
N MET A 188 16.10 -13.74 15.03
CA MET A 188 15.73 -12.63 14.14
C MET A 188 15.21 -11.45 14.96
N ALA A 189 14.30 -11.69 15.90
CA ALA A 189 13.77 -10.65 16.77
C ALA A 189 14.90 -9.94 17.55
N HIS A 190 15.86 -10.68 18.11
CA HIS A 190 17.03 -10.11 18.79
C HIS A 190 17.91 -9.26 17.87
N ARG A 191 18.15 -9.72 16.62
CA ARG A 191 18.92 -8.92 15.64
C ARG A 191 18.21 -7.63 15.26
N LEU A 192 16.90 -7.70 15.01
CA LEU A 192 16.10 -6.53 14.65
C LEU A 192 16.02 -5.54 15.79
N TRP A 193 15.85 -6.01 17.03
CA TRP A 193 15.93 -5.17 18.21
C TRP A 193 17.30 -4.47 18.31
N ALA A 194 18.39 -5.20 18.16
CA ALA A 194 19.74 -4.65 18.29
C ALA A 194 20.07 -3.60 17.19
N THR A 195 19.39 -3.65 16.05
CA THR A 195 19.58 -2.73 14.91
C THR A 195 18.42 -1.73 14.76
N GLN A 196 17.46 -1.71 15.69
CA GLN A 196 16.33 -0.81 15.63
C GLN A 196 16.75 0.65 15.51
N ARG A 197 15.97 1.43 14.77
CA ARG A 197 16.12 2.88 14.71
C ARG A 197 15.21 3.53 15.75
N ALA A 198 15.78 4.38 16.57
CA ALA A 198 14.98 5.13 17.53
C ALA A 198 13.94 6.02 16.84
N ALA A 199 12.78 6.16 17.46
CA ALA A 199 11.78 7.13 17.08
C ALA A 199 11.64 8.21 18.16
N SER A 200 11.55 9.47 17.76
CA SER A 200 11.33 10.56 18.70
C SER A 200 9.91 10.53 19.26
N THR A 201 9.75 10.92 20.53
CA THR A 201 8.41 11.21 21.07
C THR A 201 7.65 12.22 20.21
N ALA A 202 8.34 13.20 19.62
CA ALA A 202 7.72 14.17 18.74
C ALA A 202 7.14 13.56 17.45
N ALA A 203 7.64 12.39 17.02
CA ALA A 203 7.03 11.67 15.88
C ALA A 203 5.63 11.15 16.25
N PHE A 204 5.45 10.70 17.49
CA PHE A 204 4.16 10.17 17.96
C PHE A 204 3.19 11.24 18.45
N ASP A 205 3.69 12.38 18.93
CA ASP A 205 2.91 13.43 19.57
C ASP A 205 2.52 14.56 18.59
N THR A 206 3.17 14.65 17.42
CA THR A 206 2.83 15.67 16.41
C THR A 206 1.50 15.32 15.73
N PRO A 207 0.50 16.23 15.75
CA PRO A 207 -0.76 15.99 15.08
C PRO A 207 -0.63 15.91 13.56
N SER A 208 -1.38 15.00 12.93
CA SER A 208 -1.55 14.93 11.48
C SER A 208 -2.17 16.22 10.96
N ARG A 209 -1.61 16.76 9.88
CA ARG A 209 -2.12 17.98 9.21
C ARG A 209 -3.12 17.67 8.13
N TYR A 210 -3.08 16.48 7.59
CA TYR A 210 -3.89 16.05 6.46
C TYR A 210 -4.49 14.66 6.70
N ALA A 211 -5.43 14.27 5.87
CA ALA A 211 -6.07 12.96 5.88
C ALA A 211 -6.32 12.51 4.44
N ALA A 212 -5.22 12.21 3.71
CA ALA A 212 -5.26 11.92 2.28
C ALA A 212 -6.17 10.72 1.91
N TRP A 213 -6.42 9.80 2.85
CA TRP A 213 -7.37 8.70 2.68
C TRP A 213 -8.82 9.17 2.45
N LYS A 214 -9.16 10.43 2.69
CA LYS A 214 -10.48 11.01 2.37
C LYS A 214 -10.70 11.17 0.87
N THR A 215 -9.62 11.27 0.10
CA THR A 215 -9.67 11.55 -1.35
C THR A 215 -8.97 10.49 -2.19
N ILE A 216 -8.03 9.74 -1.61
CA ILE A 216 -7.27 8.69 -2.29
C ILE A 216 -7.80 7.32 -1.84
N PRO A 217 -8.14 6.40 -2.77
CA PRO A 217 -8.53 5.03 -2.44
C PRO A 217 -7.47 4.33 -1.58
N SER A 218 -7.91 3.54 -0.59
CA SER A 218 -6.99 2.91 0.34
C SER A 218 -7.28 1.42 0.57
N TRP A 219 -6.21 0.68 0.88
CA TRP A 219 -6.20 -0.71 1.30
C TRP A 219 -5.61 -0.80 2.70
N TYR A 220 -6.11 -1.74 3.47
CA TYR A 220 -5.66 -1.93 4.84
C TYR A 220 -5.37 -3.41 5.08
N PHE A 221 -4.15 -3.73 5.51
CA PHE A 221 -3.75 -5.04 5.98
C PHE A 221 -3.72 -5.01 7.50
N ILE A 222 -4.39 -5.94 8.15
CA ILE A 222 -4.55 -6.01 9.61
C ILE A 222 -4.11 -7.37 10.09
N SER A 223 -3.07 -7.44 10.90
CA SER A 223 -2.64 -8.64 11.61
C SER A 223 -3.44 -8.81 12.90
N THR A 224 -4.20 -9.92 13.04
CA THR A 224 -5.09 -10.07 14.21
C THR A 224 -4.36 -10.32 15.52
N GLY A 225 -3.06 -10.59 15.48
CA GLY A 225 -2.18 -10.72 16.65
C GLY A 225 -1.38 -9.48 17.01
N ASP A 226 -1.56 -8.35 16.29
CA ASP A 226 -0.84 -7.11 16.58
C ASP A 226 -1.18 -6.55 17.97
N GLN A 227 -0.16 -6.40 18.81
CA GLN A 227 -0.26 -5.87 20.17
C GLN A 227 0.21 -4.40 20.28
N ILE A 228 0.67 -3.79 19.19
CA ILE A 228 1.22 -2.42 19.11
C ILE A 228 0.17 -1.43 18.62
N ILE A 229 -0.35 -1.64 17.40
CA ILE A 229 -1.57 -0.98 16.94
C ILE A 229 -2.62 -2.07 16.88
N THR A 230 -3.56 -2.05 17.83
CA THR A 230 -4.43 -3.21 18.01
C THR A 230 -5.40 -3.36 16.85
N PRO A 231 -5.79 -4.60 16.49
CA PRO A 231 -6.74 -4.86 15.40
C PRO A 231 -8.06 -4.12 15.59
N THR A 232 -8.46 -3.85 16.84
CA THR A 232 -9.66 -3.07 17.17
C THR A 232 -9.52 -1.63 16.67
N SER A 233 -8.36 -1.01 16.94
CA SER A 233 -8.07 0.36 16.47
C SER A 233 -7.92 0.42 14.95
N GLU A 234 -7.22 -0.54 14.36
CA GLU A 234 -7.02 -0.59 12.91
C GLU A 234 -8.33 -0.77 12.15
N ARG A 235 -9.22 -1.66 12.61
CA ARG A 235 -10.57 -1.82 12.03
C ARG A 235 -11.38 -0.51 12.09
N ALA A 236 -11.27 0.24 13.17
CA ALA A 236 -11.94 1.54 13.29
C ALA A 236 -11.39 2.57 12.29
N MET A 237 -10.05 2.64 12.14
CA MET A 237 -9.39 3.51 11.16
C MET A 237 -9.72 3.09 9.72
N ALA A 238 -9.64 1.81 9.41
CA ALA A 238 -9.96 1.25 8.09
C ALA A 238 -11.42 1.50 7.69
N ALA A 239 -12.36 1.32 8.63
CA ALA A 239 -13.78 1.59 8.40
C ALA A 239 -14.03 3.09 8.13
N ARG A 240 -13.39 3.98 8.91
CA ARG A 240 -13.45 5.42 8.72
C ARG A 240 -12.91 5.85 7.36
N ALA A 241 -11.78 5.27 6.95
CA ALA A 241 -11.15 5.52 5.66
C ALA A 241 -11.87 4.83 4.49
N LYS A 242 -12.85 3.97 4.75
CA LYS A 242 -13.52 3.12 3.76
C LYS A 242 -12.55 2.27 2.96
N SER A 243 -11.47 1.82 3.60
CA SER A 243 -10.44 1.01 2.97
C SER A 243 -10.95 -0.36 2.57
N THR A 244 -10.37 -0.93 1.51
CA THR A 244 -10.49 -2.36 1.24
C THR A 244 -9.64 -3.11 2.26
N VAL A 245 -10.27 -3.89 3.15
CA VAL A 245 -9.60 -4.55 4.27
C VAL A 245 -9.24 -5.99 3.92
N THR A 246 -8.03 -6.39 4.31
CA THR A 246 -7.57 -7.78 4.36
C THR A 246 -7.08 -8.05 5.78
N GLU A 247 -7.68 -9.03 6.47
CA GLU A 247 -7.21 -9.47 7.77
C GLU A 247 -6.35 -10.74 7.61
N PHE A 248 -5.24 -10.77 8.32
CA PHE A 248 -4.35 -11.91 8.45
C PHE A 248 -4.52 -12.53 9.85
N ASP A 249 -4.88 -13.81 9.92
CA ASP A 249 -5.13 -14.48 11.17
C ASP A 249 -3.80 -14.77 11.91
N GLY A 250 -3.64 -14.21 13.09
CA GLY A 250 -2.36 -14.16 13.81
C GLY A 250 -1.46 -13.04 13.31
N GLY A 251 -0.16 -13.30 13.24
CA GLY A 251 0.87 -12.31 12.90
C GLY A 251 1.11 -11.31 14.01
N SER A 252 2.33 -10.77 14.08
CA SER A 252 2.70 -9.68 14.98
C SER A 252 2.63 -8.34 14.27
N HIS A 253 3.06 -7.27 14.95
CA HIS A 253 3.27 -5.96 14.32
C HIS A 253 4.34 -5.99 13.19
N LEU A 254 5.14 -7.05 13.13
CA LEU A 254 6.15 -7.26 12.08
C LEU A 254 5.75 -8.33 11.06
N THR A 255 4.45 -8.51 10.79
CA THR A 255 3.95 -9.47 9.79
C THR A 255 4.52 -9.20 8.40
N LEU A 256 4.86 -7.95 8.05
CA LEU A 256 5.58 -7.64 6.81
C LEU A 256 6.92 -8.40 6.70
N ILE A 257 7.56 -8.73 7.83
CA ILE A 257 8.83 -9.48 7.85
C ILE A 257 8.58 -10.99 7.91
N SER A 258 7.64 -11.42 8.74
CA SER A 258 7.35 -12.85 8.95
C SER A 258 6.56 -13.47 7.79
N HIS A 259 5.66 -12.70 7.17
CA HIS A 259 4.75 -13.14 6.12
C HIS A 259 4.68 -12.16 4.93
N PRO A 260 5.82 -11.82 4.29
CA PRO A 260 5.88 -10.79 3.25
C PRO A 260 5.00 -11.09 2.03
N ASP A 261 4.69 -12.37 1.75
CA ASP A 261 3.79 -12.75 0.65
C ASP A 261 2.36 -12.29 0.89
N ALA A 262 1.89 -12.32 2.14
CA ALA A 262 0.54 -11.88 2.50
C ALA A 262 0.40 -10.35 2.32
N VAL A 263 1.39 -9.59 2.78
CA VAL A 263 1.45 -8.14 2.61
C VAL A 263 1.61 -7.76 1.13
N THR A 264 2.49 -8.47 0.40
CA THR A 264 2.67 -8.28 -1.05
C THR A 264 1.35 -8.44 -1.82
N ALA A 265 0.48 -9.38 -1.43
CA ALA A 265 -0.79 -9.60 -2.10
C ALA A 265 -1.72 -8.37 -2.01
N VAL A 266 -1.76 -7.70 -0.86
CA VAL A 266 -2.56 -6.47 -0.68
C VAL A 266 -1.98 -5.29 -1.48
N ILE A 267 -0.65 -5.16 -1.50
CA ILE A 267 0.03 -4.14 -2.32
C ILE A 267 -0.28 -4.36 -3.81
N LEU A 268 -0.28 -5.60 -4.29
CA LEU A 268 -0.62 -5.93 -5.67
C LEU A 268 -2.08 -5.61 -5.99
N ALA A 269 -3.02 -5.91 -5.08
CA ALA A 269 -4.43 -5.56 -5.28
C ALA A 269 -4.63 -4.04 -5.44
N ALA A 270 -3.91 -3.24 -4.66
CA ALA A 270 -3.89 -1.79 -4.83
C ALA A 270 -3.27 -1.37 -6.17
N ALA A 271 -2.14 -1.97 -6.57
CA ALA A 271 -1.45 -1.65 -7.81
C ALA A 271 -2.27 -2.01 -9.06
N ASP A 272 -3.00 -3.13 -9.04
CA ASP A 272 -3.88 -3.56 -10.14
C ASP A 272 -5.05 -2.59 -10.33
N SER A 273 -5.57 -1.98 -9.27
CA SER A 273 -6.62 -0.96 -9.34
C SER A 273 -6.16 0.33 -10.00
N VAL A 274 -4.87 0.64 -9.93
CA VAL A 274 -4.25 1.83 -10.54
C VAL A 274 -3.93 1.60 -12.01
N ALA A 275 -3.65 0.37 -12.40
CA ALA A 275 -3.32 -0.03 -13.78
C ALA A 275 -4.58 -0.21 -14.66
N SER A 276 -5.75 -0.39 -14.06
CA SER A 276 -7.05 -0.50 -14.74
C SER A 276 -7.62 0.87 -15.09
#